data_6053dc0dfe68201449f91a83e2a12303
#
_entry.id   6053dc0dfe68201449f91a83e2a12303
#
_cell.length_a   1.000
_cell.length_b   1.000
_cell.length_c   1.000
_cell.angle_alpha   90.00
_cell.angle_beta   90.00
_cell.angle_gamma   90.00
#
_symmetry.space_group_name_H-M   'P 1'
#
loop_
_entity.id
_entity.type
_entity.pdbx_description
1 polymer ?
#
loop_
_entity_poly.entity_id
_entity_poly.type
_entity_poly.pdbx_seq_one_letter_code
_entity_poly.pdbx_strand_id
1 'polypeptide(L)'
;DGSSNAIPGHSLPLATLGVFILWLGWFGFNPGSTMAAVPSIAHIAMTTNMAAAVGAIAAMVTSWVMFKKSDISMALNGALAGLVAITAPCAFVSAVSSFWIGLVAGVLVVLSVLFFDKVLGIDDPVGAISVHGICGTWGTLSLGLFAQDVFSPGTTYSCSSGGVMSRTPPTSDATKGTPLAIASSKTCGN
;
A
#
# COMPACT_ATOMS: atom_id res chain seq x y z
N ASP A 1 15.90 11.33 32.26
CA ASP A 1 17.05 10.82 31.47
C ASP A 1 16.89 10.99 29.96
N GLY A 2 15.67 11.28 29.44
CA GLY A 2 15.41 11.30 28.00
C GLY A 2 15.56 9.92 27.33
N SER A 3 15.60 8.82 28.10
CA SER A 3 15.64 7.47 27.56
C SER A 3 14.22 7.01 27.22
N SER A 4 14.00 6.63 25.97
CA SER A 4 12.78 5.97 25.53
C SER A 4 12.81 4.51 25.98
N ASN A 5 11.83 4.08 26.77
CA ASN A 5 11.66 2.72 27.22
C ASN A 5 10.38 2.17 26.63
N ALA A 6 10.49 1.19 25.73
CA ALA A 6 9.34 0.52 25.16
C ALA A 6 8.51 -0.19 26.23
N ILE A 7 7.21 0.10 26.30
CA ILE A 7 6.27 -0.61 27.16
C ILE A 7 5.73 -1.80 26.36
N PRO A 8 6.07 -3.06 26.72
CA PRO A 8 5.61 -4.21 25.97
C PRO A 8 4.09 -4.38 26.12
N GLY A 9 3.43 -4.71 25.01
CA GLY A 9 2.00 -5.03 25.01
C GLY A 9 1.73 -6.27 25.89
N HIS A 10 0.59 -6.29 26.56
CA HIS A 10 0.22 -7.36 27.51
C HIS A 10 -0.07 -8.72 26.85
N SER A 11 -0.39 -8.75 25.55
CA SER A 11 -0.73 -9.99 24.84
C SER A 11 -0.43 -9.90 23.33
N LEU A 12 0.74 -10.42 22.94
CA LEU A 12 1.11 -10.54 21.52
C LEU A 12 0.15 -11.44 20.71
N PRO A 13 -0.36 -12.58 21.24
CA PRO A 13 -1.34 -13.37 20.50
C PRO A 13 -2.62 -12.60 20.17
N LEU A 14 -3.10 -11.79 21.11
CA LEU A 14 -4.29 -10.96 20.89
C LEU A 14 -4.01 -9.85 19.87
N ALA A 15 -2.84 -9.23 19.92
CA ALA A 15 -2.41 -8.25 18.90
C ALA A 15 -2.32 -8.88 17.52
N THR A 16 -1.77 -10.08 17.42
CA THR A 16 -1.71 -10.86 16.17
C THR A 16 -3.10 -11.15 15.61
N LEU A 17 -4.01 -11.60 16.44
CA LEU A 17 -5.40 -11.82 16.06
C LEU A 17 -6.04 -10.51 15.54
N GLY A 18 -5.80 -9.40 16.23
CA GLY A 18 -6.28 -8.07 15.83
C GLY A 18 -5.79 -7.67 14.44
N VAL A 19 -4.51 -7.91 14.14
CA VAL A 19 -3.94 -7.62 12.82
C VAL A 19 -4.55 -8.52 11.73
N PHE A 20 -4.81 -9.80 12.01
CA PHE A 20 -5.50 -10.67 11.04
C PHE A 20 -6.95 -10.25 10.79
N ILE A 21 -7.65 -9.79 11.82
CA ILE A 21 -9.00 -9.23 11.67
C ILE A 21 -8.96 -7.95 10.81
N LEU A 22 -8.00 -7.07 11.04
CA LEU A 22 -7.79 -5.88 10.22
C LEU A 22 -7.44 -6.25 8.76
N TRP A 23 -6.59 -7.24 8.57
CA TRP A 23 -6.24 -7.73 7.23
C TRP A 23 -7.47 -8.28 6.50
N LEU A 24 -8.27 -9.08 7.17
CA LEU A 24 -9.55 -9.56 6.62
C LEU A 24 -10.48 -8.38 6.29
N GLY A 25 -10.62 -7.41 7.19
CA GLY A 25 -11.40 -6.20 6.96
C GLY A 25 -10.90 -5.37 5.77
N TRP A 26 -9.61 -5.45 5.46
CA TRP A 26 -9.02 -4.73 4.33
C TRP A 26 -9.50 -5.23 2.97
N PHE A 27 -9.93 -6.49 2.87
CA PHE A 27 -10.62 -6.98 1.67
C PHE A 27 -12.00 -6.32 1.49
N GLY A 28 -12.67 -5.96 2.58
CA GLY A 28 -13.86 -5.10 2.54
C GLY A 28 -13.52 -3.66 2.18
N PHE A 29 -12.35 -3.17 2.57
CA PHE A 29 -11.92 -1.80 2.30
C PHE A 29 -11.45 -1.62 0.85
N ASN A 30 -10.41 -2.31 0.39
CA ASN A 30 -9.86 -2.14 -0.95
C ASN A 30 -10.77 -2.77 -2.04
N PRO A 31 -10.97 -4.09 -2.11
CA PRO A 31 -11.88 -4.70 -3.07
C PRO A 31 -13.32 -4.23 -2.94
N GLY A 32 -13.81 -4.08 -1.72
CA GLY A 32 -15.18 -3.65 -1.44
C GLY A 32 -15.50 -2.22 -1.88
N SER A 33 -14.49 -1.34 -1.97
CA SER A 33 -14.65 0.03 -2.48
C SER A 33 -15.07 0.08 -3.95
N THR A 34 -14.97 -1.03 -4.68
CA THR A 34 -15.46 -1.14 -6.05
C THR A 34 -16.99 -0.99 -6.13
N MET A 35 -17.72 -1.30 -5.05
CA MET A 35 -19.18 -1.20 -4.92
C MET A 35 -19.96 -1.93 -6.02
N ALA A 36 -19.35 -2.87 -6.71
CA ALA A 36 -19.95 -3.66 -7.79
C ALA A 36 -19.28 -5.04 -7.87
N ALA A 37 -20.04 -6.09 -8.14
CA ALA A 37 -19.52 -7.45 -8.32
C ALA A 37 -18.91 -7.60 -9.73
N VAL A 38 -17.69 -7.15 -9.89
CA VAL A 38 -16.94 -7.19 -11.15
C VAL A 38 -15.63 -7.98 -11.02
N PRO A 39 -15.11 -8.58 -12.10
CA PRO A 39 -13.89 -9.40 -12.05
C PRO A 39 -12.65 -8.67 -11.50
N SER A 40 -12.57 -7.35 -11.62
CA SER A 40 -11.46 -6.55 -11.08
C SER A 40 -11.30 -6.66 -9.56
N ILE A 41 -12.34 -7.04 -8.82
CA ILE A 41 -12.27 -7.31 -7.38
C ILE A 41 -11.19 -8.35 -7.05
N ALA A 42 -11.09 -9.41 -7.85
CA ALA A 42 -10.09 -10.45 -7.65
C ALA A 42 -8.66 -9.91 -7.79
N HIS A 43 -8.45 -9.03 -8.77
CA HIS A 43 -7.16 -8.35 -8.96
C HIS A 43 -6.81 -7.47 -7.75
N ILE A 44 -7.76 -6.63 -7.28
CA ILE A 44 -7.55 -5.75 -6.12
C ILE A 44 -7.28 -6.57 -4.85
N ALA A 45 -7.99 -7.69 -4.67
CA ALA A 45 -7.75 -8.59 -3.55
C ALA A 45 -6.33 -9.19 -3.59
N MET A 46 -5.88 -9.62 -4.78
CA MET A 46 -4.56 -10.19 -4.97
C MET A 46 -3.44 -9.18 -4.69
N THR A 47 -3.52 -7.96 -5.25
CA THR A 47 -2.53 -6.91 -5.02
C THR A 47 -2.48 -6.49 -3.56
N THR A 48 -3.63 -6.39 -2.90
CA THR A 48 -3.75 -6.08 -1.47
C THR A 48 -3.08 -7.15 -0.62
N ASN A 49 -3.39 -8.42 -0.86
CA ASN A 49 -2.81 -9.54 -0.12
C ASN A 49 -1.30 -9.67 -0.33
N MET A 50 -0.84 -9.49 -1.57
CA MET A 50 0.59 -9.55 -1.92
C MET A 50 1.39 -8.49 -1.14
N ALA A 51 0.95 -7.24 -1.17
CA ALA A 51 1.65 -6.16 -0.48
C ALA A 51 1.69 -6.36 1.04
N ALA A 52 0.60 -6.85 1.65
CA ALA A 52 0.55 -7.15 3.08
C ALA A 52 1.53 -8.25 3.48
N ALA A 53 1.52 -9.37 2.76
CA ALA A 53 2.40 -10.50 3.04
C ALA A 53 3.88 -10.14 2.87
N VAL A 54 4.21 -9.45 1.78
CA VAL A 54 5.59 -9.00 1.51
C VAL A 54 6.03 -7.96 2.53
N GLY A 55 5.15 -7.03 2.91
CA GLY A 55 5.43 -6.03 3.94
C GLY A 55 5.75 -6.66 5.29
N ALA A 56 4.99 -7.68 5.71
CA ALA A 56 5.27 -8.44 6.93
C ALA A 56 6.64 -9.11 6.90
N ILE A 57 6.97 -9.79 5.81
CA ILE A 57 8.26 -10.48 5.64
C ILE A 57 9.41 -9.46 5.60
N ALA A 58 9.25 -8.37 4.86
CA ALA A 58 10.27 -7.33 4.74
C ALA A 58 10.56 -6.68 6.10
N ALA A 59 9.53 -6.35 6.88
CA ALA A 59 9.70 -5.79 8.23
C ALA A 59 10.33 -6.79 9.19
N MET A 60 9.95 -8.06 9.13
CA MET A 60 10.55 -9.13 9.93
C MET A 60 12.05 -9.28 9.63
N VAL A 61 12.43 -9.33 8.34
CA VAL A 61 13.83 -9.44 7.92
C VAL A 61 14.61 -8.19 8.32
N THR A 62 14.05 -7.00 8.10
CA THR A 62 14.70 -5.73 8.45
C THR A 62 14.94 -5.63 9.95
N SER A 63 13.93 -5.96 10.77
CA SER A 63 14.08 -5.97 12.23
C SER A 63 15.13 -7.00 12.69
N TRP A 64 15.14 -8.17 12.05
CA TRP A 64 16.13 -9.21 12.37
C TRP A 64 17.56 -8.75 12.05
N VAL A 65 17.78 -8.14 10.90
CA VAL A 65 19.11 -7.61 10.53
C VAL A 65 19.55 -6.51 11.50
N MET A 66 18.65 -5.61 11.88
CA MET A 66 18.97 -4.45 12.72
C MET A 66 19.15 -4.81 14.20
N PHE A 67 18.26 -5.64 14.75
CA PHE A 67 18.23 -5.96 16.17
C PHE A 67 18.89 -7.30 16.51
N LYS A 68 19.34 -8.08 15.50
CA LYS A 68 19.83 -9.46 15.64
C LYS A 68 18.79 -10.41 16.26
N LYS A 69 17.54 -9.97 16.35
CA LYS A 69 16.42 -10.71 16.89
C LYS A 69 15.17 -10.34 16.09
N SER A 70 14.43 -11.35 15.67
CA SER A 70 13.15 -11.15 15.01
C SER A 70 12.13 -10.61 16.01
N ASP A 71 11.41 -9.55 15.62
CA ASP A 71 10.37 -8.93 16.42
C ASP A 71 9.01 -9.13 15.75
N ILE A 72 8.10 -9.82 16.46
CA ILE A 72 6.76 -10.10 15.97
C ILE A 72 5.96 -8.79 15.81
N SER A 73 6.14 -7.82 16.70
CA SER A 73 5.45 -6.54 16.62
C SER A 73 5.82 -5.79 15.34
N MET A 74 7.10 -5.83 14.95
CA MET A 74 7.56 -5.23 13.69
C MET A 74 7.00 -5.96 12.47
N ALA A 75 6.89 -7.30 12.51
CA ALA A 75 6.26 -8.06 11.43
C ALA A 75 4.77 -7.72 11.27
N LEU A 76 4.06 -7.56 12.39
CA LEU A 76 2.64 -7.13 12.39
C LEU A 76 2.48 -5.71 11.82
N ASN A 77 3.34 -4.78 12.24
CA ASN A 77 3.37 -3.43 11.68
C ASN A 77 3.73 -3.44 10.19
N GLY A 78 4.61 -4.36 9.76
CA GLY A 78 4.94 -4.56 8.35
C GLY A 78 3.75 -5.01 7.50
N ALA A 79 2.92 -5.92 8.03
CA ALA A 79 1.67 -6.32 7.36
C ALA A 79 0.73 -5.12 7.18
N LEU A 80 0.51 -4.35 8.24
CA LEU A 80 -0.33 -3.15 8.20
C LEU A 80 0.26 -2.07 7.28
N ALA A 81 1.58 -1.86 7.31
CA ALA A 81 2.26 -0.93 6.42
C ALA A 81 2.09 -1.30 4.94
N GLY A 82 2.18 -2.60 4.62
CA GLY A 82 1.89 -3.10 3.28
C GLY A 82 0.44 -2.86 2.85
N LEU A 83 -0.52 -3.10 3.74
CA LEU A 83 -1.94 -2.83 3.52
C LEU A 83 -2.21 -1.34 3.27
N VAL A 84 -1.64 -0.47 4.09
CA VAL A 84 -1.78 0.99 3.97
C VAL A 84 -1.15 1.47 2.66
N ALA A 85 0.07 1.05 2.35
CA ALA A 85 0.80 1.48 1.17
C ALA A 85 0.10 1.06 -0.15
N ILE A 86 -0.52 -0.12 -0.17
CA ILE A 86 -1.22 -0.60 -1.38
C ILE A 86 -2.62 0.01 -1.53
N THR A 87 -3.17 0.64 -0.51
CA THR A 87 -4.56 1.13 -0.52
C THR A 87 -4.84 2.11 -1.67
N ALA A 88 -3.95 3.06 -1.92
CA ALA A 88 -4.11 4.00 -3.02
C ALA A 88 -3.92 3.33 -4.40
N PRO A 89 -2.87 2.53 -4.65
CA PRO A 89 -2.60 2.00 -5.98
C PRO A 89 -3.23 0.64 -6.28
N CYS A 90 -3.91 -0.04 -5.35
CA CYS A 90 -4.33 -1.44 -5.43
C CYS A 90 -5.06 -1.84 -6.72
N ALA A 91 -5.87 -0.92 -7.30
CA ALA A 91 -6.65 -1.15 -8.51
C ALA A 91 -5.86 -0.86 -9.81
N PHE A 92 -4.72 -0.16 -9.70
CA PHE A 92 -4.02 0.44 -10.83
C PHE A 92 -2.64 -0.15 -11.09
N VAL A 93 -2.17 -1.08 -10.26
CA VAL A 93 -0.83 -1.65 -10.33
C VAL A 93 -0.85 -3.16 -10.58
N SER A 94 0.22 -3.67 -11.19
CA SER A 94 0.38 -5.11 -11.35
C SER A 94 0.73 -5.82 -10.04
N ALA A 95 0.61 -7.15 -10.00
CA ALA A 95 1.05 -7.97 -8.86
C ALA A 95 2.54 -7.78 -8.54
N VAL A 96 3.39 -7.63 -9.57
CA VAL A 96 4.83 -7.38 -9.40
C VAL A 96 5.07 -6.01 -8.77
N SER A 97 4.33 -4.98 -9.20
CA SER A 97 4.42 -3.65 -8.59
C SER A 97 3.95 -3.67 -7.13
N SER A 98 2.87 -4.41 -6.82
CA SER A 98 2.38 -4.55 -5.44
C SER A 98 3.39 -5.24 -4.53
N PHE A 99 4.16 -6.20 -5.05
CA PHE A 99 5.29 -6.80 -4.33
C PHE A 99 6.32 -5.75 -3.91
N TRP A 100 6.77 -4.90 -4.86
CA TRP A 100 7.76 -3.87 -4.57
C TRP A 100 7.23 -2.78 -3.63
N ILE A 101 5.97 -2.40 -3.78
CA ILE A 101 5.31 -1.43 -2.90
C ILE A 101 5.28 -1.96 -1.46
N GLY A 102 4.89 -3.21 -1.27
CA GLY A 102 4.86 -3.86 0.04
C GLY A 102 6.24 -4.03 0.65
N LEU A 103 7.24 -4.42 -0.17
CA LEU A 103 8.61 -4.60 0.27
C LEU A 103 9.21 -3.28 0.82
N VAL A 104 9.06 -2.20 0.08
CA VAL A 104 9.53 -0.88 0.51
C VAL A 104 8.78 -0.43 1.76
N ALA A 105 7.45 -0.63 1.84
CA ALA A 105 6.67 -0.27 3.01
C ALA A 105 7.13 -1.02 4.27
N GLY A 106 7.44 -2.32 4.15
CA GLY A 106 7.93 -3.12 5.27
C GLY A 106 9.31 -2.67 5.79
N VAL A 107 10.19 -2.22 4.90
CA VAL A 107 11.48 -1.61 5.31
C VAL A 107 11.24 -0.24 5.94
N LEU A 108 10.44 0.60 5.28
CA LEU A 108 10.16 1.96 5.74
C LEU A 108 9.52 2.00 7.13
N VAL A 109 8.60 1.11 7.45
CA VAL A 109 7.93 1.12 8.76
C VAL A 109 8.91 0.88 9.89
N VAL A 110 9.86 -0.05 9.74
CA VAL A 110 10.87 -0.33 10.77
C VAL A 110 11.81 0.86 10.97
N LEU A 111 12.28 1.45 9.86
CA LEU A 111 13.14 2.62 9.91
C LEU A 111 12.42 3.84 10.51
N SER A 112 11.14 4.01 10.18
CA SER A 112 10.28 5.10 10.64
C SER A 112 10.04 5.03 12.16
N VAL A 113 9.67 3.84 12.66
CA VAL A 113 9.46 3.64 14.11
C VAL A 113 10.73 3.99 14.87
N LEU A 114 11.89 3.52 14.40
CA LEU A 114 13.17 3.84 15.02
C LEU A 114 13.52 5.34 14.97
N PHE A 115 13.18 5.99 13.87
CA PHE A 115 13.41 7.42 13.69
C PHE A 115 12.55 8.24 14.65
N PHE A 116 11.24 7.96 14.75
CA PHE A 116 10.36 8.68 15.65
C PHE A 116 10.74 8.45 17.11
N ASP A 117 11.01 7.22 17.50
CA ASP A 117 11.34 6.87 18.87
C ASP A 117 12.73 7.40 19.29
N LYS A 118 13.79 7.14 18.52
CA LYS A 118 15.17 7.41 18.93
C LYS A 118 15.69 8.79 18.54
N VAL A 119 15.22 9.38 17.42
CA VAL A 119 15.73 10.64 16.91
C VAL A 119 14.84 11.79 17.31
N LEU A 120 13.54 11.66 17.14
CA LEU A 120 12.58 12.71 17.46
C LEU A 120 12.09 12.62 18.91
N GLY A 121 12.24 11.50 19.59
CA GLY A 121 11.72 11.29 20.94
C GLY A 121 10.18 11.35 21.00
N ILE A 122 9.52 11.05 19.88
CA ILE A 122 8.06 11.01 19.79
C ILE A 122 7.63 9.58 20.03
N ASP A 123 6.78 9.38 21.03
CA ASP A 123 6.22 8.07 21.34
C ASP A 123 5.23 7.65 20.25
N ASP A 124 5.53 6.54 19.57
CA ASP A 124 4.65 5.91 18.57
C ASP A 124 4.42 4.44 18.98
N PRO A 125 3.67 4.21 20.09
CA PRO A 125 3.65 2.93 20.80
C PRO A 125 3.14 1.75 19.99
N VAL A 126 2.32 2.00 18.97
CA VAL A 126 1.78 0.99 18.03
C VAL A 126 2.25 1.19 16.61
N GLY A 127 3.19 2.09 16.38
CA GLY A 127 3.67 2.42 15.04
C GLY A 127 2.63 3.14 14.17
N ALA A 128 1.65 3.80 14.76
CA ALA A 128 0.55 4.42 14.01
C ALA A 128 1.02 5.53 13.07
N ILE A 129 1.91 6.40 13.53
CA ILE A 129 2.50 7.47 12.70
C ILE A 129 3.32 6.85 11.57
N SER A 130 4.14 5.86 11.89
CA SER A 130 5.00 5.18 10.94
C SER A 130 4.20 4.43 9.88
N VAL A 131 3.17 3.68 10.29
CA VAL A 131 2.32 2.88 9.38
C VAL A 131 1.44 3.78 8.53
N HIS A 132 0.69 4.71 9.13
CA HIS A 132 -0.29 5.50 8.38
C HIS A 132 0.30 6.78 7.77
N GLY A 133 1.16 7.48 8.48
CA GLY A 133 1.81 8.69 7.97
C GLY A 133 2.83 8.39 6.88
N ILE A 134 3.89 7.67 7.23
CA ILE A 134 5.01 7.44 6.30
C ILE A 134 4.65 6.45 5.21
N CYS A 135 4.11 5.27 5.57
CA CYS A 135 3.76 4.28 4.55
C CYS A 135 2.53 4.67 3.73
N GLY A 136 1.60 5.49 4.28
CA GLY A 136 0.52 6.08 3.50
C GLY A 136 1.01 7.10 2.47
N THR A 137 1.97 7.94 2.83
CA THR A 137 2.64 8.86 1.89
C THR A 137 3.36 8.07 0.79
N TRP A 138 4.10 7.01 1.16
CA TRP A 138 4.71 6.11 0.19
C TRP A 138 3.68 5.49 -0.76
N GLY A 139 2.54 5.02 -0.23
CA GLY A 139 1.45 4.45 -1.03
C GLY A 139 0.89 5.44 -2.06
N THR A 140 0.70 6.69 -1.66
CA THR A 140 0.23 7.75 -2.57
C THR A 140 1.26 8.07 -3.66
N LEU A 141 2.54 8.15 -3.31
CA LEU A 141 3.63 8.36 -4.27
C LEU A 141 3.77 7.17 -5.22
N SER A 142 3.62 5.95 -4.71
CA SER A 142 3.72 4.72 -5.50
C SER A 142 2.65 4.61 -6.58
N LEU A 143 1.47 5.21 -6.38
CA LEU A 143 0.45 5.32 -7.42
C LEU A 143 0.99 6.06 -8.64
N GLY A 144 1.68 7.19 -8.45
CA GLY A 144 2.27 7.95 -9.54
C GLY A 144 3.43 7.22 -10.26
N LEU A 145 4.11 6.30 -9.55
CA LEU A 145 5.28 5.60 -10.09
C LEU A 145 4.92 4.28 -10.80
N PHE A 146 3.91 3.56 -10.31
CA PHE A 146 3.62 2.18 -10.72
C PHE A 146 2.24 1.99 -11.37
N ALA A 147 1.41 3.05 -11.47
CA ALA A 147 0.11 2.95 -12.11
C ALA A 147 0.25 2.58 -13.60
N GLN A 148 -0.62 1.67 -14.06
CA GLN A 148 -0.64 1.16 -15.43
C GLN A 148 -2.06 1.30 -16.01
N ASP A 149 -2.15 1.87 -17.20
CA ASP A 149 -3.44 2.10 -17.89
C ASP A 149 -4.23 0.80 -18.18
N VAL A 150 -3.51 -0.33 -18.29
CA VAL A 150 -4.10 -1.65 -18.52
C VAL A 150 -5.09 -2.05 -17.42
N PHE A 151 -4.89 -1.59 -16.19
CA PHE A 151 -5.75 -1.91 -15.05
C PHE A 151 -6.87 -0.88 -14.84
N SER A 152 -6.92 0.18 -15.65
CA SER A 152 -7.96 1.22 -15.63
C SER A 152 -8.60 1.40 -17.00
N PRO A 153 -9.24 0.37 -17.57
CA PRO A 153 -9.90 0.52 -18.86
C PRO A 153 -11.02 1.57 -18.74
N GLY A 154 -10.88 2.67 -19.45
CA GLY A 154 -11.84 3.78 -19.47
C GLY A 154 -11.46 5.00 -18.65
N THR A 155 -10.32 5.04 -18.01
CA THR A 155 -9.74 6.27 -17.46
C THR A 155 -8.65 6.78 -18.39
N THR A 156 -8.98 7.70 -19.26
CA THR A 156 -7.99 8.48 -20.00
C THR A 156 -7.40 9.50 -19.05
N TYR A 157 -6.13 9.33 -18.70
CA TYR A 157 -5.39 10.40 -18.03
C TYR A 157 -5.01 11.42 -19.11
N SER A 158 -5.64 12.60 -19.11
CA SER A 158 -5.16 13.69 -19.93
C SER A 158 -4.10 14.47 -19.18
N CYS A 159 -2.88 14.52 -19.71
CA CYS A 159 -1.90 15.50 -19.29
C CYS A 159 -2.41 16.89 -19.61
N SER A 160 -2.85 17.65 -18.61
CA SER A 160 -3.04 19.08 -18.79
C SER A 160 -1.67 19.76 -18.90
N SER A 161 -1.57 20.83 -19.63
CA SER A 161 -0.35 21.60 -19.89
C SER A 161 0.37 22.14 -18.63
N GLY A 162 -0.08 21.75 -17.44
CA GLY A 162 0.51 22.10 -16.15
C GLY A 162 1.02 20.92 -15.35
N GLY A 163 1.18 19.71 -15.93
CA GLY A 163 1.72 18.53 -15.25
C GLY A 163 0.77 17.91 -14.20
N VAL A 164 -0.47 18.35 -14.14
CA VAL A 164 -1.49 17.79 -13.22
C VAL A 164 -2.24 16.67 -13.94
N MET A 165 -2.14 15.45 -13.41
CA MET A 165 -2.89 14.30 -13.88
C MET A 165 -4.36 14.45 -13.48
N SER A 166 -5.24 14.75 -14.42
CA SER A 166 -6.68 14.85 -14.18
C SER A 166 -7.41 13.62 -14.73
N ARG A 167 -8.33 13.09 -13.93
CA ARG A 167 -9.20 11.98 -14.33
C ARG A 167 -10.35 12.53 -15.16
N THR A 168 -10.41 12.20 -16.45
CA THR A 168 -11.62 12.45 -17.26
C THR A 168 -12.55 11.23 -17.15
N PRO A 169 -13.83 11.42 -16.84
CA PRO A 169 -14.80 10.32 -16.88
C PRO A 169 -14.94 9.79 -18.33
N PRO A 170 -15.24 8.50 -18.51
CA PRO A 170 -15.49 7.94 -19.83
C PRO A 170 -16.65 8.72 -20.49
N THR A 171 -16.46 9.15 -21.73
CA THR A 171 -17.51 9.77 -22.53
C THR A 171 -18.63 8.76 -22.74
N SER A 172 -19.88 9.20 -22.67
CA SER A 172 -21.11 8.39 -22.73
C SER A 172 -21.28 7.49 -23.96
N ASP A 173 -20.38 7.56 -24.93
CA ASP A 173 -20.36 6.74 -26.14
C ASP A 173 -19.72 5.35 -26.00
N ALA A 174 -19.10 5.04 -24.85
CA ALA A 174 -18.46 3.74 -24.61
C ALA A 174 -19.47 2.57 -24.42
N THR A 175 -20.77 2.83 -24.38
CA THR A 175 -21.83 1.81 -24.21
C THR A 175 -22.31 1.17 -25.51
N LYS A 176 -21.89 1.66 -26.68
CA LYS A 176 -22.18 1.00 -27.97
C LYS A 176 -20.95 0.15 -28.33
N GLY A 177 -21.11 -1.17 -28.20
CA GLY A 177 -20.09 -2.18 -28.43
C GLY A 177 -19.35 -2.02 -29.76
N THR A 178 -18.22 -1.32 -29.71
CA THR A 178 -17.22 -1.31 -30.77
C THR A 178 -16.10 -2.24 -30.36
N PRO A 179 -15.57 -3.10 -31.26
CA PRO A 179 -14.47 -4.00 -30.92
C PRO A 179 -13.25 -3.23 -30.48
N LEU A 180 -12.54 -3.78 -29.49
CA LEU A 180 -11.28 -3.27 -28.94
C LEU A 180 -10.36 -2.79 -30.07
N ALA A 181 -10.34 -1.50 -30.34
CA ALA A 181 -9.25 -0.89 -31.06
C ALA A 181 -8.07 -0.80 -30.07
N ILE A 182 -7.02 -1.58 -30.34
CA ILE A 182 -5.73 -1.49 -29.65
C ILE A 182 -5.23 -0.06 -29.85
N ALA A 183 -5.45 0.78 -28.86
CA ALA A 183 -4.93 2.13 -28.84
C ALA A 183 -3.42 2.03 -28.68
N SER A 184 -2.72 2.24 -29.79
CA SER A 184 -1.27 2.45 -29.87
C SER A 184 -0.85 3.50 -28.84
N SER A 185 0.15 3.14 -28.02
CA SER A 185 0.83 4.04 -27.08
C SER A 185 1.35 5.26 -27.80
N LYS A 186 0.64 6.38 -27.74
CA LYS A 186 1.24 7.68 -28.02
C LYS A 186 1.87 8.20 -26.73
N THR A 187 3.18 8.03 -26.65
CA THR A 187 4.06 8.77 -25.74
C THR A 187 3.75 10.26 -25.82
N CYS A 188 3.63 10.92 -24.66
CA CYS A 188 3.75 12.38 -24.58
C CYS A 188 5.18 12.76 -25.03
N GLY A 189 5.35 13.01 -26.30
CA GLY A 189 6.59 13.49 -26.90
C GLY A 189 6.34 14.84 -27.53
N ASN A 190 7.14 15.81 -27.05
CA ASN A 190 7.29 17.21 -27.44
C ASN A 190 6.15 18.14 -27.17
#